data_3665157d1aac027b1810c17f41d357e7
#
_entry.id   3665157d1aac027b1810c17f41d357e7
#
_cell.length_a   1.000
_cell.length_b   1.000
_cell.length_c   1.000
_cell.angle_alpha   90.00
_cell.angle_beta   90.00
_cell.angle_gamma   90.00
#
_symmetry.space_group_name_H-M   'P 1'
#
loop_
_entity.id
_entity.type
_entity.pdbx_description
1 polymer ?
#
loop_
_entity_poly.entity_id
_entity_poly.type
_entity_poly.pdbx_seq_one_letter_code
_entity_poly.pdbx_strand_id
1 'polypeptide(L)'
;MNAPLLRSAGPRHVLLRYLSLLLTTRVAMCCAILIALMELLGLLEQMTPILRRHLGVTGVLTYMTLHLPLMLQTALPLSVLVGALLMLTQMTVSNETAILRASGLSTLGLVVRLAPATLALGLFGVVVEDQLTPRSELALAAWWSHSDPHPEDGRSFWFAVPEDVSRSGGVASELAHVGYVKDVGKSAFGVDLYDRDAEGRLLGVTHAARATYDEGGWTLWEVKRSVVAPDGDAARVQVSTEPQVRWGNTFRASDMLRLSMDTAPLSSFDIWRALDGRVATSLAPGYLRAALIERLLRPLALLVMLLLATPVVYIPPRTGMRSWLPVWCLGGGLLFIIVQGMFRAMGNAGLLPAPVATVPGLLIFTMAAGAVLLRNEEQ
;
A
#
# COMPACT_ATOMS: atom_id res chain seq x y z
N MET A 1 21.64 -11.96 -52.37
CA MET A 1 22.08 -11.15 -51.23
C MET A 1 20.93 -10.24 -50.84
N ASN A 2 20.09 -10.66 -49.89
CA ASN A 2 18.93 -9.90 -49.39
C ASN A 2 19.38 -9.12 -48.15
N ALA A 3 19.52 -7.81 -48.30
CA ALA A 3 19.72 -6.92 -47.16
C ALA A 3 18.41 -6.84 -46.32
N PRO A 4 18.42 -6.97 -45.00
CA PRO A 4 17.24 -6.77 -44.18
C PRO A 4 16.84 -5.30 -44.25
N LEU A 5 15.65 -5.02 -44.74
CA LEU A 5 15.00 -3.73 -44.70
C LEU A 5 14.81 -3.36 -43.23
N LEU A 6 15.68 -2.51 -42.70
CA LEU A 6 15.47 -1.76 -41.47
C LEU A 6 14.19 -0.95 -41.69
N ARG A 7 13.06 -1.42 -41.09
CA ARG A 7 11.83 -0.64 -40.98
C ARG A 7 12.17 0.66 -40.30
N SER A 8 12.26 1.75 -41.03
CA SER A 8 12.40 3.11 -40.50
C SER A 8 11.15 3.35 -39.65
N ALA A 9 11.33 3.40 -38.34
CA ALA A 9 10.29 3.81 -37.41
C ALA A 9 9.82 5.20 -37.86
N GLY A 10 8.53 5.32 -38.23
CA GLY A 10 7.99 6.59 -38.74
C GLY A 10 8.18 7.71 -37.68
N PRO A 11 8.23 8.98 -38.07
CA PRO A 11 8.59 10.14 -37.23
C PRO A 11 7.74 10.21 -35.94
N ARG A 12 6.54 9.65 -35.95
CA ARG A 12 5.67 9.56 -34.76
C ARG A 12 6.23 8.66 -33.67
N HIS A 13 6.89 7.55 -34.01
CA HIS A 13 7.49 6.63 -33.03
C HIS A 13 8.77 7.21 -32.38
N VAL A 14 9.52 8.01 -33.14
CA VAL A 14 10.72 8.69 -32.63
C VAL A 14 10.32 9.71 -31.57
N LEU A 15 9.31 10.53 -31.83
CA LEU A 15 8.82 11.53 -30.87
C LEU A 15 8.24 10.87 -29.60
N LEU A 16 7.43 9.83 -29.73
CA LEU A 16 6.90 9.07 -28.59
C LEU A 16 8.02 8.53 -27.73
N ARG A 17 9.01 7.88 -28.33
CA ARG A 17 10.17 7.33 -27.60
C ARG A 17 10.99 8.42 -26.90
N TYR A 18 11.22 9.54 -27.56
CA TYR A 18 11.92 10.68 -26.99
C TYR A 18 11.21 11.24 -25.75
N LEU A 19 9.91 11.57 -25.88
CA LEU A 19 9.10 12.10 -24.81
C LEU A 19 8.96 11.14 -23.65
N SER A 20 8.74 9.85 -23.93
CA SER A 20 8.62 8.80 -22.89
C SER A 20 9.93 8.62 -22.12
N LEU A 21 11.07 8.60 -22.81
CA LEU A 21 12.38 8.46 -22.18
C LEU A 21 12.70 9.70 -21.33
N LEU A 22 12.41 10.89 -21.84
CA LEU A 22 12.65 12.14 -21.12
C LEU A 22 11.79 12.22 -19.84
N LEU A 23 10.50 11.85 -19.93
CA LEU A 23 9.63 11.76 -18.76
C LEU A 23 10.14 10.75 -17.74
N THR A 24 10.39 9.51 -18.19
CA THR A 24 10.79 8.42 -17.29
C THR A 24 12.11 8.71 -16.58
N THR A 25 13.10 9.29 -17.27
CA THR A 25 14.39 9.66 -16.65
C THR A 25 14.21 10.77 -15.61
N ARG A 26 13.37 11.78 -15.88
CA ARG A 26 13.10 12.84 -14.90
C ARG A 26 12.31 12.33 -13.69
N VAL A 27 11.31 11.49 -13.92
CA VAL A 27 10.55 10.85 -12.85
C VAL A 27 11.45 9.96 -12.02
N ALA A 28 12.32 9.12 -12.64
CA ALA A 28 13.24 8.27 -11.92
C ALA A 28 14.23 9.05 -11.05
N MET A 29 14.77 10.16 -11.57
CA MET A 29 15.66 11.05 -10.80
C MET A 29 14.93 11.67 -9.60
N CYS A 30 13.73 12.22 -9.79
CA CYS A 30 12.93 12.78 -8.71
C CYS A 30 12.55 11.71 -7.68
N CYS A 31 12.18 10.51 -8.14
CA CYS A 31 11.85 9.39 -7.29
C CYS A 31 13.05 8.98 -6.42
N ALA A 32 14.23 8.87 -6.99
CA ALA A 32 15.45 8.54 -6.25
C ALA A 32 15.77 9.60 -5.17
N ILE A 33 15.62 10.88 -5.48
CA ILE A 33 15.84 11.96 -4.51
C ILE A 33 14.80 11.90 -3.38
N LEU A 34 13.51 11.71 -3.72
CA LEU A 34 12.44 11.63 -2.72
C LEU A 34 12.60 10.39 -1.83
N ILE A 35 12.92 9.23 -2.42
CA ILE A 35 13.19 8.00 -1.65
C ILE A 35 14.37 8.23 -0.70
N ALA A 36 15.48 8.79 -1.18
CA ALA A 36 16.64 9.06 -0.34
C ALA A 36 16.30 9.99 0.83
N LEU A 37 15.47 11.01 0.61
CA LEU A 37 15.00 11.91 1.66
C LEU A 37 14.07 11.19 2.66
N MET A 38 13.12 10.40 2.17
CA MET A 38 12.19 9.64 3.03
C MET A 38 12.93 8.57 3.84
N GLU A 39 13.88 7.86 3.23
CA GLU A 39 14.72 6.87 3.93
C GLU A 39 15.59 7.54 5.00
N LEU A 40 16.15 8.71 4.71
CA LEU A 40 16.92 9.47 5.71
C LEU A 40 16.06 9.82 6.93
N LEU A 41 14.84 10.31 6.71
CA LEU A 41 13.90 10.63 7.80
C LEU A 41 13.47 9.38 8.57
N GLY A 42 13.14 8.29 7.87
CA GLY A 42 12.79 7.00 8.47
C GLY A 42 13.94 6.41 9.30
N LEU A 43 15.18 6.52 8.82
CA LEU A 43 16.37 6.10 9.57
C LEU A 43 16.56 6.89 10.86
N LEU A 44 16.27 8.20 10.87
CA LEU A 44 16.36 8.99 12.11
C LEU A 44 15.44 8.44 13.21
N GLU A 45 14.25 7.98 12.85
CA GLU A 45 13.29 7.37 13.77
C GLU A 45 13.77 5.99 14.24
N GLN A 46 14.35 5.18 13.34
CA GLN A 46 14.77 3.81 13.63
C GLN A 46 16.21 3.67 14.15
N MET A 47 16.97 4.76 14.19
CA MET A 47 18.38 4.72 14.60
C MET A 47 18.54 4.23 16.04
N THR A 48 17.70 4.73 16.96
CA THR A 48 17.73 4.33 18.38
C THR A 48 17.46 2.84 18.60
N PRO A 49 16.40 2.23 18.01
CA PRO A 49 16.20 0.79 18.06
C PRO A 49 17.35 -0.02 17.44
N ILE A 50 17.87 0.38 16.27
CA ILE A 50 18.97 -0.32 15.59
C ILE A 50 20.24 -0.33 16.45
N LEU A 51 20.58 0.81 17.10
CA LEU A 51 21.75 0.92 17.96
C LEU A 51 21.58 0.11 19.26
N ARG A 52 20.39 0.14 19.88
CA ARG A 52 20.10 -0.67 21.07
C ARG A 52 20.22 -2.17 20.83
N ARG A 53 19.91 -2.63 19.63
CA ARG A 53 20.02 -4.04 19.21
C ARG A 53 21.41 -4.43 18.69
N HIS A 54 22.38 -3.52 18.74
CA HIS A 54 23.77 -3.73 18.28
C HIS A 54 23.89 -4.22 16.83
N LEU A 55 22.93 -3.85 15.95
CA LEU A 55 22.89 -4.32 14.57
C LEU A 55 23.90 -3.64 13.64
N GLY A 56 24.48 -2.52 14.05
CA GLY A 56 25.53 -1.81 13.33
C GLY A 56 25.12 -1.33 11.93
N VAL A 57 26.10 -1.10 11.05
CA VAL A 57 25.87 -0.61 9.67
C VAL A 57 25.12 -1.62 8.81
N THR A 58 25.36 -2.90 9.03
CA THR A 58 24.64 -3.97 8.31
C THR A 58 23.15 -3.94 8.60
N GLY A 59 22.75 -3.64 9.85
CA GLY A 59 21.35 -3.46 10.22
C GLY A 59 20.71 -2.28 9.49
N VAL A 60 21.41 -1.15 9.39
CA VAL A 60 20.93 0.01 8.63
C VAL A 60 20.70 -0.33 7.16
N LEU A 61 21.67 -0.99 6.50
CA LEU A 61 21.55 -1.39 5.10
C LEU A 61 20.42 -2.39 4.87
N THR A 62 20.25 -3.36 5.79
CA THR A 62 19.15 -4.33 5.71
C THR A 62 17.80 -3.64 5.83
N TYR A 63 17.65 -2.73 6.80
CA TYR A 63 16.44 -1.93 6.95
C TYR A 63 16.12 -1.16 5.68
N MET A 64 17.07 -0.36 5.15
CA MET A 64 16.88 0.43 3.94
C MET A 64 16.48 -0.43 2.73
N THR A 65 17.16 -1.55 2.50
CA THR A 65 16.88 -2.40 1.33
C THR A 65 15.51 -3.07 1.40
N LEU A 66 15.08 -3.49 2.59
CA LEU A 66 13.77 -4.12 2.78
C LEU A 66 12.63 -3.10 2.79
N HIS A 67 12.86 -1.87 3.24
CA HIS A 67 11.86 -0.81 3.28
C HIS A 67 11.71 -0.06 1.93
N LEU A 68 12.71 -0.17 1.05
CA LEU A 68 12.76 0.54 -0.24
C LEU A 68 11.52 0.35 -1.14
N PRO A 69 10.89 -0.85 -1.28
CA PRO A 69 9.69 -1.00 -2.10
C PRO A 69 8.50 -0.19 -1.59
N LEU A 70 8.34 -0.07 -0.27
CA LEU A 70 7.29 0.75 0.34
C LEU A 70 7.53 2.24 0.07
N MET A 71 8.79 2.71 0.20
CA MET A 71 9.15 4.09 -0.10
C MET A 71 8.97 4.42 -1.58
N LEU A 72 9.33 3.50 -2.48
CA LEU A 72 9.14 3.66 -3.92
C LEU A 72 7.67 3.88 -4.28
N GLN A 73 6.78 3.04 -3.77
CA GLN A 73 5.34 3.16 -4.05
C GLN A 73 4.75 4.47 -3.51
N THR A 74 5.23 4.94 -2.36
CA THR A 74 4.76 6.17 -1.70
C THR A 74 5.27 7.43 -2.42
N ALA A 75 6.54 7.41 -2.88
CA ALA A 75 7.16 8.53 -3.58
C ALA A 75 6.67 8.69 -5.04
N LEU A 76 6.19 7.61 -5.67
CA LEU A 76 5.92 7.57 -7.11
C LEU A 76 4.93 8.65 -7.59
N PRO A 77 3.77 8.92 -6.95
CA PRO A 77 2.84 9.94 -7.42
C PRO A 77 3.44 11.35 -7.45
N LEU A 78 4.14 11.72 -6.37
CA LEU A 78 4.80 13.01 -6.29
C LEU A 78 5.98 13.11 -7.26
N SER A 79 6.70 12.00 -7.49
CA SER A 79 7.78 11.93 -8.46
C SER A 79 7.30 12.14 -9.89
N VAL A 80 6.12 11.61 -10.24
CA VAL A 80 5.51 11.83 -11.56
C VAL A 80 5.13 13.30 -11.73
N LEU A 81 4.52 13.91 -10.71
CA LEU A 81 4.18 15.35 -10.76
C LEU A 81 5.42 16.21 -10.96
N VAL A 82 6.42 16.06 -10.06
CA VAL A 82 7.63 16.89 -10.07
C VAL A 82 8.46 16.61 -11.33
N GLY A 83 8.61 15.33 -11.72
CA GLY A 83 9.33 14.94 -12.93
C GLY A 83 8.69 15.49 -14.20
N ALA A 84 7.34 15.44 -14.30
CA ALA A 84 6.60 16.05 -15.41
C ALA A 84 6.74 17.58 -15.41
N LEU A 85 6.64 18.23 -14.25
CA LEU A 85 6.87 19.68 -14.12
C LEU A 85 8.27 20.08 -14.60
N LEU A 86 9.31 19.37 -14.16
CA LEU A 86 10.68 19.64 -14.58
C LEU A 86 10.87 19.43 -16.09
N MET A 87 10.34 18.32 -16.62
CA MET A 87 10.39 18.04 -18.05
C MET A 87 9.70 19.13 -18.87
N LEU A 88 8.43 19.44 -18.55
CA LEU A 88 7.63 20.40 -19.31
C LEU A 88 8.18 21.82 -19.19
N THR A 89 8.66 22.22 -18.00
CA THR A 89 9.33 23.51 -17.82
C THR A 89 10.58 23.62 -18.67
N GLN A 90 11.42 22.58 -18.68
CA GLN A 90 12.63 22.55 -19.49
C GLN A 90 12.31 22.68 -20.99
N MET A 91 11.35 21.88 -21.50
CA MET A 91 10.91 21.93 -22.89
C MET A 91 10.33 23.31 -23.26
N THR A 92 9.70 23.99 -22.30
CA THR A 92 9.17 25.33 -22.53
C THR A 92 10.28 26.38 -22.60
N VAL A 93 11.26 26.30 -21.70
CA VAL A 93 12.42 27.22 -21.70
C VAL A 93 13.32 27.00 -22.93
N SER A 94 13.48 25.74 -23.40
CA SER A 94 14.23 25.42 -24.63
C SER A 94 13.46 25.68 -25.92
N ASN A 95 12.24 26.25 -25.87
CA ASN A 95 11.34 26.46 -26.99
C ASN A 95 10.87 25.21 -27.75
N GLU A 96 11.14 24.02 -27.23
CA GLU A 96 10.69 22.75 -27.84
C GLU A 96 9.17 22.66 -27.92
N THR A 97 8.47 23.12 -26.86
CA THR A 97 7.00 23.18 -26.85
C THR A 97 6.45 24.13 -27.94
N ALA A 98 7.10 25.23 -28.22
CA ALA A 98 6.71 26.17 -29.28
C ALA A 98 6.89 25.53 -30.66
N ILE A 99 7.99 24.81 -30.89
CA ILE A 99 8.25 24.07 -32.15
C ILE A 99 7.21 22.96 -32.34
N LEU A 100 6.88 22.21 -31.30
CA LEU A 100 5.86 21.16 -31.35
C LEU A 100 4.47 21.73 -31.68
N ARG A 101 4.11 22.90 -31.09
CA ARG A 101 2.86 23.59 -31.41
C ARG A 101 2.84 24.12 -32.84
N ALA A 102 3.94 24.70 -33.31
CA ALA A 102 4.06 25.16 -34.70
C ALA A 102 3.93 24.01 -35.72
N SER A 103 4.29 22.78 -35.32
CA SER A 103 4.07 21.54 -36.12
C SER A 103 2.64 21.01 -36.06
N GLY A 104 1.70 21.70 -35.36
CA GLY A 104 0.30 21.31 -35.25
C GLY A 104 0.01 20.36 -34.07
N LEU A 105 0.94 20.22 -33.11
CA LEU A 105 0.72 19.40 -31.94
C LEU A 105 0.05 20.22 -30.83
N SER A 106 -1.19 19.90 -30.47
CA SER A 106 -1.89 20.50 -29.35
C SER A 106 -1.31 20.04 -28.01
N THR A 107 -1.60 20.77 -26.92
CA THR A 107 -1.18 20.38 -25.57
C THR A 107 -1.85 19.05 -25.15
N LEU A 108 -3.11 18.86 -25.52
CA LEU A 108 -3.80 17.58 -25.32
C LEU A 108 -3.09 16.48 -26.10
N GLY A 109 -2.65 16.73 -27.34
CA GLY A 109 -1.86 15.80 -28.14
C GLY A 109 -0.52 15.43 -27.50
N LEU A 110 0.10 16.35 -26.76
CA LEU A 110 1.31 16.08 -25.97
C LEU A 110 1.01 15.15 -24.78
N VAL A 111 -0.06 15.44 -24.03
CA VAL A 111 -0.52 14.61 -22.91
C VAL A 111 -0.83 13.18 -23.36
N VAL A 112 -1.58 13.02 -24.46
CA VAL A 112 -1.90 11.69 -25.01
C VAL A 112 -0.66 10.91 -25.40
N ARG A 113 0.42 11.58 -25.83
CA ARG A 113 1.71 10.91 -26.10
C ARG A 113 2.51 10.57 -24.87
N LEU A 114 2.35 11.32 -23.79
CA LEU A 114 2.99 11.04 -22.47
C LEU A 114 2.21 10.00 -21.66
N ALA A 115 0.89 9.88 -21.89
CA ALA A 115 0.02 8.98 -21.16
C ALA A 115 0.49 7.51 -21.14
N PRO A 116 0.97 6.89 -22.26
CA PRO A 116 1.45 5.52 -22.21
C PRO A 116 2.64 5.31 -21.27
N ALA A 117 3.58 6.25 -21.24
CA ALA A 117 4.72 6.18 -20.33
C ALA A 117 4.28 6.33 -18.86
N THR A 118 3.35 7.26 -18.60
CA THR A 118 2.79 7.46 -17.25
C THR A 118 1.99 6.24 -16.79
N LEU A 119 1.18 5.65 -17.67
CA LEU A 119 0.45 4.40 -17.38
C LEU A 119 1.42 3.25 -17.12
N ALA A 120 2.49 3.12 -17.88
CA ALA A 120 3.52 2.10 -17.66
C ALA A 120 4.19 2.26 -16.28
N LEU A 121 4.51 3.50 -15.87
CA LEU A 121 5.00 3.82 -14.53
C LEU A 121 3.97 3.46 -13.46
N GLY A 122 2.69 3.72 -13.71
CA GLY A 122 1.59 3.36 -12.82
C GLY A 122 1.44 1.85 -12.65
N LEU A 123 1.46 1.11 -13.74
CA LEU A 123 1.43 -0.37 -13.72
C LEU A 123 2.66 -0.93 -13.01
N PHE A 124 3.84 -0.37 -13.26
CA PHE A 124 5.05 -0.72 -12.50
C PHE A 124 4.85 -0.51 -10.99
N GLY A 125 4.30 0.64 -10.59
CA GLY A 125 3.96 0.93 -9.19
C GLY A 125 2.99 -0.09 -8.58
N VAL A 126 1.96 -0.50 -9.35
CA VAL A 126 1.03 -1.56 -8.91
C VAL A 126 1.74 -2.90 -8.72
N VAL A 127 2.64 -3.28 -9.61
CA VAL A 127 3.42 -4.54 -9.48
C VAL A 127 4.31 -4.49 -8.25
N VAL A 128 4.98 -3.36 -7.99
CA VAL A 128 5.80 -3.18 -6.78
C VAL A 128 4.93 -3.31 -5.53
N GLU A 129 3.79 -2.64 -5.47
CA GLU A 129 2.85 -2.68 -4.35
C GLU A 129 2.28 -4.08 -4.10
N ASP A 130 1.99 -4.82 -5.16
CA ASP A 130 1.32 -6.11 -5.07
C ASP A 130 2.28 -7.28 -4.78
N GLN A 131 3.49 -7.24 -5.35
CA GLN A 131 4.43 -8.36 -5.31
C GLN A 131 5.65 -8.10 -4.42
N LEU A 132 6.23 -6.90 -4.46
CA LEU A 132 7.46 -6.61 -3.74
C LEU A 132 7.17 -6.14 -2.32
N THR A 133 6.29 -5.17 -2.14
CA THR A 133 6.02 -4.56 -0.83
C THR A 133 5.56 -5.57 0.21
N PRO A 134 4.61 -6.49 -0.03
CA PRO A 134 4.20 -7.46 1.00
C PRO A 134 5.31 -8.41 1.41
N ARG A 135 6.17 -8.79 0.46
CA ARG A 135 7.30 -9.69 0.72
C ARG A 135 8.43 -9.01 1.48
N SER A 136 8.78 -7.80 1.08
CA SER A 136 9.85 -7.03 1.74
C SER A 136 9.46 -6.61 3.15
N GLU A 137 8.24 -6.15 3.37
CA GLU A 137 7.74 -5.77 4.69
C GLU A 137 7.63 -6.98 5.63
N LEU A 138 7.17 -8.14 5.13
CA LEU A 138 7.17 -9.38 5.92
C LEU A 138 8.60 -9.83 6.26
N ALA A 139 9.54 -9.73 5.33
CA ALA A 139 10.95 -10.02 5.57
C ALA A 139 11.56 -9.04 6.59
N LEU A 140 11.20 -7.75 6.51
CA LEU A 140 11.58 -6.73 7.48
C LEU A 140 11.04 -7.04 8.88
N ALA A 141 9.76 -7.41 8.98
CA ALA A 141 9.14 -7.80 10.25
C ALA A 141 9.79 -9.06 10.83
N ALA A 142 10.10 -10.05 9.99
CA ALA A 142 10.79 -11.27 10.40
C ALA A 142 12.21 -10.97 10.93
N TRP A 143 12.97 -10.14 10.21
CA TRP A 143 14.30 -9.70 10.62
C TRP A 143 14.23 -8.91 11.93
N TRP A 144 13.24 -8.03 12.07
CA TRP A 144 13.03 -7.21 13.26
C TRP A 144 12.63 -8.05 14.47
N SER A 145 11.70 -9.00 14.30
CA SER A 145 11.28 -9.96 15.33
C SER A 145 12.43 -10.85 15.82
N HIS A 146 13.34 -11.28 14.90
CA HIS A 146 14.48 -12.10 15.25
C HIS A 146 15.52 -11.35 16.11
N SER A 147 15.63 -10.04 15.92
CA SER A 147 16.58 -9.18 16.64
C SER A 147 15.99 -8.54 17.89
N ASP A 148 14.73 -8.83 18.25
CA ASP A 148 14.05 -8.21 19.39
C ASP A 148 14.44 -8.84 20.73
N PRO A 149 15.08 -8.09 21.64
CA PRO A 149 15.44 -8.60 22.95
C PRO A 149 14.25 -8.67 23.91
N HIS A 150 13.18 -7.88 23.70
CA HIS A 150 12.01 -7.79 24.59
C HIS A 150 10.71 -7.88 23.78
N PRO A 151 10.39 -9.05 23.19
CA PRO A 151 9.17 -9.21 22.38
C PRO A 151 7.89 -9.07 23.20
N GLU A 152 7.96 -9.18 24.51
CA GLU A 152 6.85 -9.01 25.46
C GLU A 152 6.35 -7.56 25.57
N ASP A 153 7.18 -6.56 25.21
CA ASP A 153 6.78 -5.14 25.11
C ASP A 153 5.95 -4.86 23.85
N GLY A 154 5.73 -5.88 23.03
CA GLY A 154 4.95 -5.80 21.81
C GLY A 154 3.48 -5.47 22.08
N ARG A 155 2.82 -4.89 21.07
CA ARG A 155 1.38 -4.60 21.15
C ARG A 155 0.56 -5.87 21.00
N SER A 156 -0.46 -6.01 21.83
CA SER A 156 -1.50 -7.02 21.64
C SER A 156 -2.37 -6.67 20.41
N PHE A 157 -2.86 -7.68 19.72
CA PHE A 157 -3.65 -7.50 18.51
C PHE A 157 -4.81 -8.50 18.44
N TRP A 158 -5.83 -8.08 17.67
CA TRP A 158 -7.05 -8.85 17.45
C TRP A 158 -7.17 -9.23 15.98
N PHE A 159 -7.67 -10.44 15.71
CA PHE A 159 -7.98 -10.84 14.35
C PHE A 159 -9.13 -11.86 14.30
N ALA A 160 -9.83 -11.87 13.17
CA ALA A 160 -10.81 -12.90 12.88
C ALA A 160 -10.09 -14.16 12.37
N VAL A 161 -10.35 -15.29 12.99
CA VAL A 161 -9.82 -16.58 12.54
C VAL A 161 -10.62 -17.03 11.32
N PRO A 162 -9.97 -17.52 10.23
CA PRO A 162 -10.65 -18.00 9.05
C PRO A 162 -11.69 -19.06 9.38
N GLU A 163 -12.80 -19.03 8.66
CA GLU A 163 -13.84 -20.06 8.79
C GLU A 163 -13.26 -21.42 8.33
N ASP A 164 -13.12 -22.35 9.27
CA ASP A 164 -12.81 -23.73 8.93
C ASP A 164 -14.10 -24.55 9.00
N VAL A 165 -14.38 -25.29 7.93
CA VAL A 165 -15.60 -26.12 7.75
C VAL A 165 -15.70 -27.23 8.81
N SER A 166 -14.62 -27.49 9.57
CA SER A 166 -14.53 -28.56 10.56
C SER A 166 -15.03 -28.19 11.96
N ARG A 167 -15.55 -26.96 12.18
CA ARG A 167 -15.98 -26.54 13.53
C ARG A 167 -17.29 -27.18 13.93
N SER A 168 -17.21 -28.11 14.87
CA SER A 168 -18.36 -28.73 15.52
C SER A 168 -18.90 -27.82 16.62
N GLY A 169 -20.22 -27.71 16.77
CA GLY A 169 -20.83 -27.11 17.97
C GLY A 169 -21.48 -25.74 17.78
N GLY A 170 -21.88 -25.34 16.56
CA GLY A 170 -22.65 -24.10 16.35
C GLY A 170 -21.83 -22.81 16.37
N VAL A 171 -20.49 -22.89 16.37
CA VAL A 171 -19.57 -21.75 16.28
C VAL A 171 -19.58 -21.22 14.85
N ALA A 172 -20.11 -20.01 14.65
CA ALA A 172 -20.14 -19.36 13.34
C ALA A 172 -18.91 -18.48 13.08
N SER A 173 -18.32 -17.90 14.12
CA SER A 173 -17.11 -17.09 14.01
C SER A 173 -16.24 -17.18 15.25
N GLU A 174 -14.92 -17.08 15.07
CA GLU A 174 -13.95 -17.06 16.16
C GLU A 174 -13.09 -15.79 16.05
N LEU A 175 -12.99 -15.04 17.14
CA LEU A 175 -12.13 -13.89 17.26
C LEU A 175 -10.97 -14.24 18.17
N ALA A 176 -9.75 -14.03 17.71
CA ALA A 176 -8.54 -14.27 18.48
C ALA A 176 -7.92 -12.95 18.95
N HIS A 177 -7.48 -12.92 20.21
CA HIS A 177 -6.62 -11.90 20.78
C HIS A 177 -5.29 -12.53 21.12
N VAL A 178 -4.19 -11.87 20.80
CA VAL A 178 -2.83 -12.33 21.06
C VAL A 178 -2.05 -11.22 21.75
N GLY A 179 -1.39 -11.53 22.87
CA GLY A 179 -0.62 -10.57 23.61
C GLY A 179 0.65 -10.16 22.87
N TYR A 180 1.50 -11.12 22.51
CA TYR A 180 2.71 -10.87 21.73
C TYR A 180 3.16 -12.13 20.98
N VAL A 181 4.07 -11.94 20.02
CA VAL A 181 4.57 -13.01 19.15
C VAL A 181 6.09 -13.08 19.23
N LYS A 182 6.64 -14.30 19.17
CA LYS A 182 8.08 -14.58 19.21
C LYS A 182 8.47 -15.59 18.11
N ASP A 183 9.78 -15.74 17.89
CA ASP A 183 10.34 -16.73 16.96
C ASP A 183 9.77 -16.62 15.52
N VAL A 184 9.70 -15.38 15.01
CA VAL A 184 9.21 -15.11 13.64
C VAL A 184 7.78 -15.65 13.43
N GLY A 185 6.92 -15.46 14.42
CA GLY A 185 5.53 -15.90 14.33
C GLY A 185 5.27 -17.35 14.73
N LYS A 186 6.29 -18.12 15.14
CA LYS A 186 6.11 -19.54 15.52
C LYS A 186 5.58 -19.72 16.94
N SER A 187 5.73 -18.72 17.80
CA SER A 187 5.25 -18.75 19.18
C SER A 187 4.40 -17.50 19.44
N ALA A 188 3.19 -17.70 19.97
CA ALA A 188 2.30 -16.62 20.40
C ALA A 188 1.99 -16.80 21.89
N PHE A 189 1.87 -15.72 22.64
CA PHE A 189 1.68 -15.70 24.09
C PHE A 189 0.44 -14.89 24.46
N GLY A 190 -0.26 -15.34 25.52
CA GLY A 190 -1.49 -14.68 25.96
C GLY A 190 -2.57 -14.75 24.87
N VAL A 191 -2.94 -15.97 24.48
CA VAL A 191 -3.90 -16.21 23.40
C VAL A 191 -5.29 -16.41 23.98
N ASP A 192 -6.23 -15.53 23.64
CA ASP A 192 -7.64 -15.64 24.00
C ASP A 192 -8.48 -15.84 22.74
N LEU A 193 -9.28 -16.87 22.71
CA LEU A 193 -10.17 -17.21 21.60
C LEU A 193 -11.62 -17.04 22.05
N TYR A 194 -12.39 -16.29 21.28
CA TYR A 194 -13.80 -15.99 21.55
C TYR A 194 -14.67 -16.66 20.49
N ASP A 195 -15.34 -17.73 20.87
CA ASP A 195 -16.28 -18.44 20.02
C ASP A 195 -17.63 -17.72 20.01
N ARG A 196 -18.20 -17.46 18.82
CA ARG A 196 -19.47 -16.74 18.63
C ARG A 196 -20.41 -17.55 17.74
N ASP A 197 -21.72 -17.42 18.01
CA ASP A 197 -22.77 -17.95 17.13
C ASP A 197 -23.02 -17.04 15.90
N ALA A 198 -23.99 -17.42 15.06
CA ALA A 198 -24.39 -16.67 13.88
C ALA A 198 -25.02 -15.29 14.22
N GLU A 199 -25.56 -15.14 15.41
CA GLU A 199 -26.13 -13.90 15.94
C GLU A 199 -25.10 -13.03 16.64
N GLY A 200 -23.82 -13.46 16.71
CA GLY A 200 -22.72 -12.75 17.34
C GLY A 200 -22.66 -12.89 18.87
N ARG A 201 -23.46 -13.77 19.48
CA ARG A 201 -23.43 -14.04 20.92
C ARG A 201 -22.25 -14.91 21.28
N LEU A 202 -21.64 -14.66 22.44
CA LEU A 202 -20.50 -15.39 22.94
C LEU A 202 -20.94 -16.79 23.41
N LEU A 203 -20.37 -17.83 22.81
CA LEU A 203 -20.57 -19.24 23.18
C LEU A 203 -19.54 -19.72 24.20
N GLY A 204 -18.29 -19.21 24.10
CA GLY A 204 -17.21 -19.61 24.98
C GLY A 204 -15.97 -18.76 24.81
N VAL A 205 -15.09 -18.84 25.81
CA VAL A 205 -13.76 -18.22 25.78
C VAL A 205 -12.72 -19.30 26.09
N THR A 206 -11.73 -19.42 25.23
CA THR A 206 -10.58 -20.30 25.45
C THR A 206 -9.34 -19.44 25.69
N HIS A 207 -8.79 -19.51 26.88
CA HIS A 207 -7.53 -18.88 27.22
C HIS A 207 -6.39 -19.88 27.14
N ALA A 208 -5.29 -19.52 26.46
CA ALA A 208 -4.06 -20.32 26.42
C ALA A 208 -2.86 -19.43 26.77
N ALA A 209 -1.99 -19.90 27.66
CA ALA A 209 -0.81 -19.14 28.05
C ALA A 209 0.15 -19.00 26.85
N ARG A 210 0.24 -20.02 26.01
CA ARG A 210 1.11 -20.05 24.83
C ARG A 210 0.49 -20.87 23.70
N ALA A 211 0.74 -20.45 22.46
CA ALA A 211 0.49 -21.20 21.25
C ALA A 211 1.81 -21.40 20.48
N THR A 212 2.07 -22.62 20.00
CA THR A 212 3.26 -22.93 19.20
C THR A 212 2.87 -23.53 17.87
N TYR A 213 3.59 -23.15 16.80
CA TYR A 213 3.39 -23.66 15.45
C TYR A 213 4.42 -24.72 15.12
N ASP A 214 3.94 -25.93 14.80
CA ASP A 214 4.73 -27.05 14.34
C ASP A 214 4.29 -27.52 12.95
N GLU A 215 4.97 -28.51 12.35
CA GLU A 215 4.65 -29.07 11.02
C GLU A 215 3.21 -29.57 10.89
N GLY A 216 2.53 -29.76 11.99
CA GLY A 216 1.13 -30.20 12.05
C GLY A 216 0.10 -29.09 12.30
N GLY A 217 0.50 -27.83 12.49
CA GLY A 217 -0.39 -26.72 12.81
C GLY A 217 -0.13 -26.10 14.20
N TRP A 218 -1.10 -25.37 14.71
CA TRP A 218 -0.99 -24.69 15.99
C TRP A 218 -1.38 -25.60 17.17
N THR A 219 -0.60 -25.56 18.24
CA THR A 219 -0.89 -26.23 19.51
C THR A 219 -0.95 -25.19 20.62
N LEU A 220 -2.07 -25.15 21.35
CA LEU A 220 -2.31 -24.32 22.51
C LEU A 220 -1.83 -25.05 23.77
N TRP A 221 -1.19 -24.35 24.68
CA TRP A 221 -0.64 -24.85 25.94
C TRP A 221 -1.28 -24.18 27.14
N GLU A 222 -1.49 -24.93 28.23
CA GLU A 222 -2.11 -24.44 29.46
C GLU A 222 -3.49 -23.83 29.19
N VAL A 223 -4.35 -24.62 28.55
CA VAL A 223 -5.64 -24.17 28.05
C VAL A 223 -6.69 -24.19 29.16
N LYS A 224 -7.38 -23.05 29.33
CA LYS A 224 -8.58 -22.92 30.18
C LYS A 224 -9.75 -22.56 29.27
N ARG A 225 -10.69 -23.45 29.15
CA ARG A 225 -11.90 -23.24 28.32
C ARG A 225 -13.09 -22.98 29.22
N SER A 226 -13.77 -21.85 28.99
CA SER A 226 -15.00 -21.42 29.65
C SER A 226 -16.14 -21.43 28.63
N VAL A 227 -17.12 -22.32 28.82
CA VAL A 227 -18.28 -22.42 27.92
C VAL A 227 -19.48 -21.79 28.62
N VAL A 228 -20.19 -20.90 27.91
CA VAL A 228 -21.43 -20.28 28.38
C VAL A 228 -22.57 -21.20 28.01
N ALA A 229 -23.34 -21.73 28.99
CA ALA A 229 -24.50 -22.55 28.73
C ALA A 229 -25.59 -21.73 28.00
N PRO A 230 -26.20 -22.26 26.93
CA PRO A 230 -27.18 -21.52 26.12
C PRO A 230 -28.52 -21.28 26.82
N ASP A 231 -28.80 -21.99 27.91
CA ASP A 231 -30.05 -21.85 28.67
C ASP A 231 -29.94 -20.73 29.70
N GLY A 232 -30.80 -19.72 29.57
CA GLY A 232 -30.80 -18.44 30.31
C GLY A 232 -31.08 -18.49 31.81
N ASP A 233 -30.79 -19.59 32.49
CA ASP A 233 -30.79 -19.68 33.93
C ASP A 233 -29.36 -19.55 34.46
N ALA A 234 -29.14 -18.52 35.29
CA ALA A 234 -27.91 -18.08 35.95
C ALA A 234 -26.63 -18.80 35.46
N ALA A 235 -25.99 -18.24 34.47
CA ALA A 235 -24.75 -18.56 33.81
C ALA A 235 -23.90 -19.64 34.53
N ARG A 236 -24.15 -20.92 34.26
CA ARG A 236 -23.22 -21.99 34.60
C ARG A 236 -22.08 -21.97 33.60
N VAL A 237 -21.02 -21.25 33.95
CA VAL A 237 -19.76 -21.30 33.21
C VAL A 237 -19.10 -22.63 33.57
N GLN A 238 -19.02 -23.54 32.60
CA GLN A 238 -18.22 -24.73 32.77
C GLN A 238 -16.78 -24.41 32.40
N VAL A 239 -15.88 -24.55 33.39
CA VAL A 239 -14.43 -24.34 33.17
C VAL A 239 -13.78 -25.71 33.07
N SER A 240 -13.15 -26.01 31.93
CA SER A 240 -12.27 -27.13 31.72
C SER A 240 -10.82 -26.66 31.59
N THR A 241 -9.89 -27.43 32.13
CA THR A 241 -8.46 -27.16 32.00
C THR A 241 -7.78 -28.34 31.33
N GLU A 242 -7.07 -28.10 30.24
CA GLU A 242 -6.35 -29.10 29.48
C GLU A 242 -4.88 -28.66 29.31
N PRO A 243 -3.90 -29.61 29.43
CA PRO A 243 -2.49 -29.25 29.32
C PRO A 243 -2.12 -28.77 27.92
N GLN A 244 -2.72 -29.37 26.90
CA GLN A 244 -2.53 -28.98 25.50
C GLN A 244 -3.76 -29.29 24.66
N VAL A 245 -4.05 -28.43 23.69
CA VAL A 245 -5.15 -28.58 22.72
C VAL A 245 -4.65 -28.19 21.34
N ARG A 246 -4.99 -28.97 20.34
CA ARG A 246 -4.70 -28.61 18.96
C ARG A 246 -5.70 -27.56 18.49
N TRP A 247 -5.19 -26.40 18.06
CA TRP A 247 -6.02 -25.35 17.52
C TRP A 247 -6.29 -25.63 16.03
N GLY A 248 -7.52 -26.00 15.72
CA GLY A 248 -7.95 -26.34 14.36
C GLY A 248 -8.03 -25.09 13.48
N ASN A 249 -6.93 -24.70 12.91
CA ASN A 249 -6.87 -23.61 11.94
C ASN A 249 -5.85 -23.91 10.83
N THR A 250 -5.93 -23.16 9.73
CA THR A 250 -5.12 -23.34 8.52
C THR A 250 -4.05 -22.27 8.31
N PHE A 251 -3.95 -21.26 9.20
CA PHE A 251 -2.98 -20.18 9.04
C PHE A 251 -1.58 -20.58 9.55
N ARG A 252 -0.56 -20.01 8.91
CA ARG A 252 0.85 -20.33 9.14
C ARG A 252 1.48 -19.34 10.14
N ALA A 253 2.70 -19.68 10.60
CA ALA A 253 3.51 -18.77 11.43
C ALA A 253 3.76 -17.39 10.75
N SER A 254 3.96 -17.37 9.44
CA SER A 254 4.08 -16.12 8.67
C SER A 254 2.82 -15.25 8.71
N ASP A 255 1.65 -15.87 8.80
CA ASP A 255 0.38 -15.13 8.89
C ASP A 255 0.22 -14.52 10.30
N MET A 256 0.64 -15.24 11.34
CA MET A 256 0.68 -14.74 12.72
C MET A 256 1.63 -13.53 12.85
N LEU A 257 2.82 -13.61 12.24
CA LEU A 257 3.75 -12.49 12.19
C LEU A 257 3.15 -11.29 11.43
N ARG A 258 2.46 -11.55 10.31
CA ARG A 258 1.78 -10.49 9.55
C ARG A 258 0.68 -9.81 10.36
N LEU A 259 -0.08 -10.57 11.14
CA LEU A 259 -1.16 -10.05 11.99
C LEU A 259 -0.64 -9.20 13.14
N SER A 260 0.58 -9.45 13.62
CA SER A 260 1.23 -8.64 14.67
C SER A 260 1.75 -7.29 14.17
N MET A 261 1.75 -7.04 12.84
CA MET A 261 2.17 -5.76 12.27
C MET A 261 1.01 -4.74 12.34
N ASP A 262 1.31 -3.48 12.63
CA ASP A 262 0.31 -2.38 12.69
C ASP A 262 -0.43 -2.19 11.35
N THR A 263 0.29 -2.29 10.26
CA THR A 263 -0.25 -2.24 8.90
C THR A 263 0.35 -3.36 8.07
N ALA A 264 -0.34 -4.49 8.01
CA ALA A 264 0.11 -5.62 7.21
C ALA A 264 -0.15 -5.35 5.72
N PRO A 265 0.87 -5.15 4.89
CA PRO A 265 0.66 -5.04 3.45
C PRO A 265 0.25 -6.41 2.90
N LEU A 266 -0.96 -6.45 2.34
CA LEU A 266 -1.52 -7.65 1.71
C LEU A 266 -1.40 -7.54 0.19
N SER A 267 -1.11 -8.64 -0.51
CA SER A 267 -1.26 -8.68 -1.96
C SER A 267 -2.74 -8.61 -2.38
N SER A 268 -3.03 -8.21 -3.61
CA SER A 268 -4.42 -8.20 -4.11
C SER A 268 -5.08 -9.57 -4.01
N PHE A 269 -4.31 -10.62 -4.21
CA PHE A 269 -4.78 -12.00 -4.07
C PHE A 269 -5.10 -12.35 -2.61
N ASP A 270 -4.25 -11.95 -1.66
CA ASP A 270 -4.50 -12.15 -0.24
C ASP A 270 -5.69 -11.34 0.26
N ILE A 271 -5.85 -10.09 -0.24
CA ILE A 271 -7.02 -9.26 0.06
C ILE A 271 -8.30 -9.94 -0.42
N TRP A 272 -8.31 -10.49 -1.63
CA TRP A 272 -9.47 -11.21 -2.15
C TRP A 272 -9.80 -12.44 -1.31
N ARG A 273 -8.79 -13.23 -0.92
CA ARG A 273 -8.97 -14.40 -0.03
C ARG A 273 -9.41 -14.00 1.39
N ALA A 274 -8.95 -12.84 1.89
CA ALA A 274 -9.38 -12.31 3.18
C ALA A 274 -10.85 -11.87 3.16
N LEU A 275 -11.32 -11.29 2.04
CA LEU A 275 -12.73 -10.95 1.83
C LEU A 275 -13.63 -12.20 1.73
N ASP A 276 -13.07 -13.32 1.25
CA ASP A 276 -13.72 -14.65 1.18
C ASP A 276 -13.67 -15.41 2.53
N GLY A 277 -13.11 -14.81 3.60
CA GLY A 277 -12.96 -15.45 4.91
C GLY A 277 -11.89 -16.55 4.99
N ARG A 278 -11.05 -16.71 3.96
CA ARG A 278 -10.04 -17.79 3.88
C ARG A 278 -8.69 -17.42 4.47
N VAL A 279 -8.46 -16.15 4.80
CA VAL A 279 -7.20 -15.66 5.36
C VAL A 279 -7.51 -14.85 6.61
N ALA A 280 -6.77 -15.12 7.69
CA ALA A 280 -6.86 -14.35 8.92
C ALA A 280 -6.51 -12.88 8.65
N THR A 281 -7.32 -11.97 9.14
CA THR A 281 -7.11 -10.54 8.99
C THR A 281 -7.59 -9.76 10.20
N SER A 282 -6.85 -8.71 10.55
CA SER A 282 -7.24 -7.70 11.53
C SER A 282 -7.97 -6.51 10.89
N LEU A 283 -8.05 -6.48 9.54
CA LEU A 283 -8.53 -5.34 8.77
C LEU A 283 -10.03 -5.48 8.46
N ALA A 284 -10.76 -4.37 8.55
CA ALA A 284 -12.17 -4.34 8.22
C ALA A 284 -12.43 -4.63 6.72
N PRO A 285 -13.53 -5.30 6.35
CA PRO A 285 -13.84 -5.60 4.93
C PRO A 285 -13.96 -4.34 4.06
N GLY A 286 -14.42 -3.23 4.63
CA GLY A 286 -14.48 -1.93 3.95
C GLY A 286 -13.10 -1.42 3.53
N TYR A 287 -12.13 -1.53 4.42
CA TYR A 287 -10.72 -1.19 4.15
C TYR A 287 -10.14 -2.05 3.02
N LEU A 288 -10.36 -3.36 3.08
CA LEU A 288 -9.85 -4.31 2.08
C LEU A 288 -10.41 -4.01 0.67
N ARG A 289 -11.71 -3.72 0.57
CA ARG A 289 -12.35 -3.32 -0.69
C ARG A 289 -11.80 -1.99 -1.21
N ALA A 290 -11.61 -1.00 -0.33
CA ALA A 290 -11.03 0.29 -0.70
C ALA A 290 -9.61 0.14 -1.24
N ALA A 291 -8.78 -0.70 -0.60
CA ALA A 291 -7.41 -0.98 -1.03
C ALA A 291 -7.35 -1.61 -2.43
N LEU A 292 -8.26 -2.54 -2.77
CA LEU A 292 -8.33 -3.12 -4.13
C LEU A 292 -8.70 -2.07 -5.18
N ILE A 293 -9.71 -1.22 -4.89
CA ILE A 293 -10.14 -0.16 -5.82
C ILE A 293 -9.00 0.85 -6.00
N GLU A 294 -8.32 1.24 -4.94
CA GLU A 294 -7.21 2.18 -4.98
C GLU A 294 -6.05 1.67 -5.85
N ARG A 295 -5.70 0.39 -5.73
CA ARG A 295 -4.68 -0.23 -6.59
C ARG A 295 -5.05 -0.17 -8.07
N LEU A 296 -6.31 -0.51 -8.39
CA LEU A 296 -6.81 -0.44 -9.76
C LEU A 296 -6.78 0.99 -10.32
N LEU A 297 -7.08 1.98 -9.47
CA LEU A 297 -7.11 3.40 -9.85
C LEU A 297 -5.72 4.07 -9.83
N ARG A 298 -4.70 3.44 -9.28
CA ARG A 298 -3.35 4.03 -9.14
C ARG A 298 -2.73 4.51 -10.47
N PRO A 299 -2.78 3.75 -11.58
CA PRO A 299 -2.27 4.26 -12.86
C PRO A 299 -3.01 5.51 -13.35
N LEU A 300 -4.32 5.61 -13.07
CA LEU A 300 -5.12 6.78 -13.40
C LEU A 300 -4.76 7.98 -12.49
N ALA A 301 -4.46 7.75 -11.22
CA ALA A 301 -3.98 8.79 -10.32
C ALA A 301 -2.66 9.41 -10.81
N LEU A 302 -1.75 8.62 -11.38
CA LEU A 302 -0.53 9.14 -12.00
C LEU A 302 -0.81 9.95 -13.27
N LEU A 303 -1.83 9.58 -14.04
CA LEU A 303 -2.30 10.42 -15.17
C LEU A 303 -2.84 11.77 -14.68
N VAL A 304 -3.56 11.80 -13.57
CA VAL A 304 -4.01 13.07 -12.96
C VAL A 304 -2.81 13.92 -12.56
N MET A 305 -1.75 13.33 -12.00
CA MET A 305 -0.50 14.05 -11.68
C MET A 305 0.15 14.65 -12.93
N LEU A 306 0.18 13.89 -14.04
CA LEU A 306 0.66 14.39 -15.32
C LEU A 306 -0.21 15.56 -15.81
N LEU A 307 -1.55 15.44 -15.77
CA LEU A 307 -2.49 16.48 -16.17
C LEU A 307 -2.33 17.76 -15.35
N LEU A 308 -2.14 17.64 -14.03
CA LEU A 308 -1.89 18.78 -13.15
C LEU A 308 -0.57 19.50 -13.43
N ALA A 309 0.41 18.81 -14.03
CA ALA A 309 1.67 19.42 -14.46
C ALA A 309 1.56 20.19 -15.79
N THR A 310 0.57 19.86 -16.65
CA THR A 310 0.49 20.38 -18.03
C THR A 310 0.31 21.89 -18.18
N PRO A 311 -0.34 22.65 -17.26
CA PRO A 311 -0.46 24.11 -17.43
C PRO A 311 0.88 24.83 -17.55
N VAL A 312 1.97 24.23 -17.11
CA VAL A 312 3.34 24.78 -17.23
C VAL A 312 3.76 25.01 -18.69
N VAL A 313 3.19 24.26 -19.64
CA VAL A 313 3.45 24.41 -21.08
C VAL A 313 3.04 25.80 -21.62
N TYR A 314 2.15 26.49 -20.91
CA TYR A 314 1.64 27.83 -21.30
C TYR A 314 2.47 29.01 -20.76
N ILE A 315 3.62 28.74 -20.11
CA ILE A 315 4.53 29.81 -19.64
C ILE A 315 5.10 30.54 -20.85
N PRO A 316 4.95 31.91 -20.95
CA PRO A 316 5.55 32.65 -22.03
C PRO A 316 7.08 32.56 -21.98
N PRO A 317 7.78 32.27 -23.09
CA PRO A 317 9.24 32.17 -23.11
C PRO A 317 9.99 33.38 -22.58
N ARG A 318 9.36 34.57 -22.69
CA ARG A 318 9.94 35.86 -22.24
C ARG A 318 9.96 36.05 -20.72
N THR A 319 9.09 35.36 -19.96
CA THR A 319 9.03 35.46 -18.50
C THR A 319 9.99 34.46 -17.83
N GLY A 320 10.50 33.48 -18.56
CA GLY A 320 11.46 32.49 -18.08
C GLY A 320 11.04 31.81 -16.78
N MET A 321 12.02 31.56 -15.90
CA MET A 321 11.81 30.90 -14.61
C MET A 321 11.08 31.78 -13.56
N ARG A 322 10.66 33.00 -13.89
CA ARG A 322 9.95 33.94 -12.98
C ARG A 322 8.43 33.68 -12.89
N SER A 323 7.91 32.67 -13.61
CA SER A 323 6.49 32.30 -13.55
C SER A 323 6.17 31.52 -12.27
N TRP A 324 5.08 31.91 -11.61
CA TRP A 324 4.53 31.15 -10.44
C TRP A 324 3.72 29.92 -10.85
N LEU A 325 3.54 29.66 -12.15
CA LEU A 325 2.73 28.54 -12.64
C LEU A 325 3.22 27.17 -12.14
N PRO A 326 4.52 26.84 -12.16
CA PRO A 326 5.01 25.56 -11.63
C PRO A 326 4.68 25.38 -10.14
N VAL A 327 4.70 26.47 -9.37
CA VAL A 327 4.35 26.44 -7.94
C VAL A 327 2.86 26.13 -7.75
N TRP A 328 2.00 26.75 -8.55
CA TRP A 328 0.56 26.46 -8.52
C TRP A 328 0.24 25.02 -8.95
N CYS A 329 0.91 24.51 -9.99
CA CYS A 329 0.76 23.12 -10.41
C CYS A 329 1.23 22.14 -9.32
N LEU A 330 2.35 22.43 -8.68
CA LEU A 330 2.84 21.65 -7.54
C LEU A 330 1.85 21.70 -6.37
N GLY A 331 1.35 22.90 -6.04
CA GLY A 331 0.32 23.07 -5.01
C GLY A 331 -0.95 22.28 -5.30
N GLY A 332 -1.42 22.28 -6.56
CA GLY A 332 -2.56 21.49 -7.02
C GLY A 332 -2.35 19.99 -6.85
N GLY A 333 -1.16 19.50 -7.18
CA GLY A 333 -0.83 18.09 -7.00
C GLY A 333 -0.70 17.68 -5.52
N LEU A 334 -0.11 18.55 -4.68
CA LEU A 334 -0.07 18.31 -3.23
C LEU A 334 -1.47 18.33 -2.63
N LEU A 335 -2.33 19.26 -3.06
CA LEU A 335 -3.73 19.30 -2.64
C LEU A 335 -4.47 18.03 -3.04
N PHE A 336 -4.22 17.48 -4.25
CA PHE A 336 -4.77 16.19 -4.66
C PHE A 336 -4.36 15.07 -3.70
N ILE A 337 -3.08 14.97 -3.34
CA ILE A 337 -2.58 13.94 -2.40
C ILE A 337 -3.26 14.09 -1.03
N ILE A 338 -3.38 15.32 -0.52
CA ILE A 338 -4.01 15.59 0.77
C ILE A 338 -5.49 15.20 0.75
N VAL A 339 -6.23 15.64 -0.26
CA VAL A 339 -7.65 15.35 -0.40
C VAL A 339 -7.88 13.85 -0.56
N GLN A 340 -7.09 13.17 -1.39
CA GLN A 340 -7.16 11.71 -1.54
C GLN A 340 -6.86 11.00 -0.23
N GLY A 341 -5.86 11.46 0.53
CA GLY A 341 -5.52 10.95 1.85
C GLY A 341 -6.66 11.12 2.87
N MET A 342 -7.36 12.26 2.84
CA MET A 342 -8.52 12.51 3.71
C MET A 342 -9.67 11.56 3.39
N PHE A 343 -10.04 11.39 2.12
CA PHE A 343 -11.08 10.44 1.71
C PHE A 343 -10.72 9.01 2.13
N ARG A 344 -9.46 8.63 1.93
CA ARG A 344 -8.95 7.32 2.37
C ARG A 344 -9.05 7.14 3.89
N ALA A 345 -8.68 8.14 4.69
CA ALA A 345 -8.79 8.09 6.15
C ALA A 345 -10.24 7.93 6.61
N MET A 346 -11.19 8.63 5.97
CA MET A 346 -12.62 8.48 6.25
C MET A 346 -13.14 7.10 5.84
N GLY A 347 -12.66 6.54 4.74
CA GLY A 347 -12.98 5.17 4.31
C GLY A 347 -12.46 4.12 5.28
N ASN A 348 -11.21 4.30 5.76
CA ASN A 348 -10.59 3.41 6.74
C ASN A 348 -11.30 3.44 8.10
N ALA A 349 -11.83 4.61 8.48
CA ALA A 349 -12.66 4.77 9.68
C ALA A 349 -14.07 4.19 9.53
N GLY A 350 -14.44 3.64 8.35
CA GLY A 350 -15.76 3.09 8.08
C GLY A 350 -16.86 4.12 7.87
N LEU A 351 -16.53 5.42 7.80
CA LEU A 351 -17.47 6.51 7.60
C LEU A 351 -18.01 6.58 6.16
N LEU A 352 -17.22 6.10 5.20
CA LEU A 352 -17.55 6.12 3.78
C LEU A 352 -17.46 4.71 3.18
N PRO A 353 -18.37 4.33 2.28
CA PRO A 353 -18.22 3.09 1.51
C PRO A 353 -16.98 3.18 0.58
N ALA A 354 -16.36 2.03 0.32
CA ALA A 354 -15.09 1.94 -0.40
C ALA A 354 -15.02 2.75 -1.73
N PRO A 355 -16.02 2.73 -2.63
CA PRO A 355 -15.99 3.53 -3.85
C PRO A 355 -16.01 5.04 -3.59
N VAL A 356 -16.75 5.49 -2.56
CA VAL A 356 -16.85 6.92 -2.21
C VAL A 356 -15.58 7.41 -1.53
N ALA A 357 -14.82 6.53 -0.90
CA ALA A 357 -13.52 6.84 -0.31
C ALA A 357 -12.39 6.96 -1.35
N THR A 358 -12.55 6.41 -2.56
CA THR A 358 -11.44 6.29 -3.52
C THR A 358 -11.64 7.08 -4.82
N VAL A 359 -12.87 7.15 -5.34
CA VAL A 359 -13.15 7.69 -6.68
C VAL A 359 -13.33 9.21 -6.73
N PRO A 360 -14.01 9.89 -5.77
CA PRO A 360 -14.34 11.32 -5.91
C PRO A 360 -13.14 12.23 -6.04
N GLY A 361 -12.09 12.01 -5.24
CA GLY A 361 -10.86 12.80 -5.34
C GLY A 361 -10.26 12.76 -6.74
N LEU A 362 -10.17 11.56 -7.32
CA LEU A 362 -9.65 11.36 -8.67
C LEU A 362 -10.53 12.08 -9.73
N LEU A 363 -11.85 11.97 -9.63
CA LEU A 363 -12.78 12.63 -10.56
C LEU A 363 -12.69 14.15 -10.49
N ILE A 364 -12.74 14.72 -9.28
CA ILE A 364 -12.68 16.19 -9.07
C ILE A 364 -11.41 16.76 -9.69
N PHE A 365 -10.26 16.17 -9.42
CA PHE A 365 -8.99 16.69 -9.92
C PHE A 365 -8.78 16.41 -11.42
N THR A 366 -9.30 15.30 -11.96
CA THR A 366 -9.31 15.07 -13.41
C THR A 366 -10.15 16.11 -14.14
N MET A 367 -11.34 16.41 -13.62
CA MET A 367 -12.21 17.44 -14.20
C MET A 367 -11.61 18.84 -14.10
N ALA A 368 -11.04 19.18 -12.93
CA ALA A 368 -10.37 20.47 -12.72
C ALA A 368 -9.17 20.65 -13.65
N ALA A 369 -8.29 19.65 -13.74
CA ALA A 369 -7.12 19.70 -14.63
C ALA A 369 -7.54 19.73 -16.11
N GLY A 370 -8.56 18.95 -16.49
CA GLY A 370 -9.13 18.97 -17.84
C GLY A 370 -9.75 20.31 -18.20
N ALA A 371 -10.49 20.93 -17.29
CA ALA A 371 -11.09 22.25 -17.51
C ALA A 371 -10.02 23.36 -17.71
N VAL A 372 -8.93 23.32 -16.89
CA VAL A 372 -7.80 24.24 -17.05
C VAL A 372 -7.11 24.03 -18.40
N LEU A 373 -6.92 22.78 -18.81
CA LEU A 373 -6.30 22.45 -20.09
C LEU A 373 -7.12 22.97 -21.28
N LEU A 374 -8.43 22.67 -21.30
CA LEU A 374 -9.34 23.09 -22.38
C LEU A 374 -9.42 24.63 -22.47
N ARG A 375 -9.57 25.30 -21.32
CA ARG A 375 -9.61 26.76 -21.29
C ARG A 375 -8.35 27.41 -21.86
N ASN A 376 -7.19 26.82 -21.63
CA ASN A 376 -5.92 27.33 -22.12
C ASN A 376 -5.63 26.95 -23.59
N GLU A 377 -6.30 25.95 -24.16
CA GLU A 377 -6.22 25.62 -25.60
C GLU A 377 -7.09 26.54 -26.45
N GLU A 378 -8.17 27.11 -25.91
CA GLU A 378 -9.07 28.04 -26.60
C GLU A 378 -8.52 29.47 -26.67
N GLN A 379 -7.48 29.81 -25.90
CA GLN A 379 -6.79 31.13 -25.90
C GLN A 379 -5.55 31.12 -26.80
#